data_36db12b808d8d58244d6fdb85bf7bc5e
#
_entry.id   36db12b808d8d58244d6fdb85bf7bc5e
#
_cell.length_a   1.000
_cell.length_b   1.000
_cell.length_c   1.000
_cell.angle_alpha   90.00
_cell.angle_beta   90.00
_cell.angle_gamma   90.00
#
_symmetry.space_group_name_H-M   'P 1'
#
loop_
_entity.id
_entity.type
_entity.pdbx_description
1 polymer ?
#
loop_
_entity_poly.entity_id
_entity_poly.type
_entity_poly.pdbx_seq_one_letter_code
_entity_poly.pdbx_strand_id
1 'polypeptide(L)'
;MSSVLQRLHGVFTRRPRLPRVDLGKQCDLQKLVTKFKQLSESTEFRRRRVLYEKTVQRLAKHRQFALIEDLLEDQKQYVGSSSEKFAARLISLYGKAGMFEHAQKLFDEMPSLNRDRSPLHLNALLAACICSKKLDKVDKIFRLLPQKLLLDVDVCTYNTVIKGYCLMGALDPALSLLDEMEKLGMGPDLITLNTLLEAFHGNGRFLEGEKIWDLMVSKKFSPSIRSYNTRIRGLLSQSRVTDAVKLFDEMPDEGIKADTYSFNAFIVWCCRNGDLMGAKNWYHRLVDSGCVVDRVTVSALIPLLCEMGDFALAHRLCIKAMDKKLFLGTDTLQYVVDFFIWESKIELAKEIVEYGKAQKKLYDLELPQAE
;
A
#
# COMPACT_ATOMS: atom_id res chain seq x y z
N MET A 1 15.37 -59.47 9.85
CA MET A 1 14.20 -58.55 9.85
C MET A 1 14.66 -57.12 9.62
N SER A 2 15.16 -56.82 8.42
CA SER A 2 15.68 -55.47 8.11
C SER A 2 15.44 -55.02 6.66
N SER A 3 14.45 -55.57 5.96
CA SER A 3 14.21 -55.16 4.55
C SER A 3 12.78 -54.71 4.26
N VAL A 4 11.88 -54.68 5.24
CA VAL A 4 10.48 -54.27 5.05
C VAL A 4 10.23 -52.82 5.49
N LEU A 5 11.07 -52.27 6.38
CA LEU A 5 10.93 -50.85 6.85
C LEU A 5 11.52 -49.82 5.90
N GLN A 6 12.32 -50.23 4.90
CA GLN A 6 12.86 -49.25 3.90
C GLN A 6 11.97 -49.01 2.69
N ARG A 7 10.87 -49.76 2.50
CA ARG A 7 9.93 -49.56 1.37
C ARG A 7 8.73 -48.67 1.67
N LEU A 8 8.55 -48.20 2.91
CA LEU A 8 7.43 -47.32 3.28
C LEU A 8 7.78 -45.82 3.30
N HIS A 9 9.02 -45.43 2.96
CA HIS A 9 9.44 -44.01 2.91
C HIS A 9 9.38 -43.37 1.51
N GLY A 10 8.80 -44.06 0.51
CA GLY A 10 8.79 -43.63 -0.89
C GLY A 10 7.46 -43.11 -1.45
N VAL A 11 6.38 -43.05 -0.66
CA VAL A 11 5.10 -42.55 -1.15
C VAL A 11 4.77 -41.20 -0.47
N PHE A 12 5.70 -40.27 -0.53
CA PHE A 12 5.30 -38.84 -0.51
C PHE A 12 4.67 -38.58 -1.88
N THR A 13 3.36 -38.75 -1.96
CA THR A 13 2.55 -38.28 -3.07
C THR A 13 2.91 -36.81 -3.31
N ARG A 14 3.65 -36.56 -4.39
CA ARG A 14 3.82 -35.19 -4.92
C ARG A 14 2.42 -34.64 -5.12
N ARG A 15 1.98 -33.71 -4.24
CA ARG A 15 0.72 -33.02 -4.42
C ARG A 15 0.69 -32.52 -5.86
N PRO A 16 -0.33 -32.83 -6.64
CA PRO A 16 -0.40 -32.37 -8.01
C PRO A 16 -0.27 -30.85 -7.99
N ARG A 17 0.80 -30.33 -8.59
CA ARG A 17 0.93 -28.88 -8.80
C ARG A 17 -0.21 -28.50 -9.72
N LEU A 18 -1.23 -27.82 -9.18
CA LEU A 18 -2.22 -27.21 -10.04
C LEU A 18 -1.50 -26.44 -11.15
N PRO A 19 -1.94 -26.56 -12.42
CA PRO A 19 -1.33 -25.84 -13.51
C PRO A 19 -1.23 -24.36 -13.14
N ARG A 20 -0.18 -23.69 -13.60
CA ARG A 20 -0.05 -22.22 -13.45
C ARG A 20 -1.23 -21.60 -14.18
N VAL A 21 -2.31 -21.36 -13.45
CA VAL A 21 -3.51 -20.72 -14.01
C VAL A 21 -3.19 -19.24 -14.14
N ASP A 22 -2.87 -18.84 -15.35
CA ASP A 22 -2.62 -17.44 -15.66
C ASP A 22 -3.97 -16.73 -15.92
N LEU A 23 -4.65 -16.42 -14.82
CA LEU A 23 -5.87 -15.61 -14.85
C LEU A 23 -5.58 -14.17 -15.33
N GLY A 24 -4.32 -13.75 -15.28
CA GLY A 24 -3.88 -12.42 -15.71
C GLY A 24 -4.01 -12.16 -17.21
N LYS A 25 -3.85 -13.21 -18.02
CA LYS A 25 -3.91 -13.10 -19.50
C LYS A 25 -5.31 -13.16 -20.10
N GLN A 26 -6.33 -13.49 -19.30
CA GLN A 26 -7.71 -13.55 -19.81
C GLN A 26 -8.23 -12.13 -20.06
N CYS A 27 -8.37 -11.74 -21.32
CA CYS A 27 -8.87 -10.40 -21.70
C CYS A 27 -10.37 -10.24 -21.43
N ASP A 28 -11.16 -11.29 -21.63
CA ASP A 28 -12.60 -11.31 -21.38
C ASP A 28 -12.88 -11.53 -19.89
N LEU A 29 -13.49 -10.53 -19.25
CA LEU A 29 -13.75 -10.54 -17.81
C LEU A 29 -14.86 -11.53 -17.42
N GLN A 30 -15.82 -11.80 -18.28
CA GLN A 30 -16.86 -12.79 -18.06
C GLN A 30 -16.28 -14.20 -18.04
N LYS A 31 -15.44 -14.53 -19.03
CA LYS A 31 -14.71 -15.80 -19.07
C LYS A 31 -13.76 -15.95 -17.88
N LEU A 32 -13.18 -14.84 -17.42
CA LEU A 32 -12.35 -14.83 -16.20
C LEU A 32 -13.14 -15.31 -14.98
N VAL A 33 -14.35 -14.77 -14.78
CA VAL A 33 -15.22 -15.13 -13.64
C VAL A 33 -15.67 -16.59 -13.75
N THR A 34 -16.12 -17.03 -14.91
CA THR A 34 -16.53 -18.43 -15.15
C THR A 34 -15.39 -19.40 -14.83
N LYS A 35 -14.19 -19.13 -15.35
CA LYS A 35 -13.01 -19.96 -15.09
C LYS A 35 -12.60 -19.93 -13.61
N PHE A 36 -12.73 -18.77 -12.95
CA PHE A 36 -12.44 -18.64 -11.52
C PHE A 36 -13.36 -19.52 -10.69
N LYS A 37 -14.69 -19.49 -10.95
CA LYS A 37 -15.69 -20.32 -10.27
C LYS A 37 -15.37 -21.81 -10.40
N GLN A 38 -15.09 -22.30 -11.62
CA GLN A 38 -14.69 -23.68 -11.84
C GLN A 38 -13.45 -24.10 -11.03
N LEU A 39 -12.42 -23.23 -11.00
CA LEU A 39 -11.20 -23.51 -10.24
C LEU A 39 -11.43 -23.45 -8.72
N SER A 40 -12.36 -22.63 -8.26
CA SER A 40 -12.68 -22.44 -6.85
C SER A 40 -13.44 -23.63 -6.22
N GLU A 41 -13.90 -24.59 -7.00
CA GLU A 41 -14.40 -25.89 -6.50
C GLU A 41 -13.31 -26.63 -5.71
N SER A 42 -12.02 -26.44 -6.09
CA SER A 42 -10.89 -26.98 -5.36
C SER A 42 -10.61 -26.23 -4.06
N THR A 43 -10.51 -26.98 -2.95
CA THR A 43 -10.11 -26.40 -1.65
C THR A 43 -8.72 -25.80 -1.68
N GLU A 44 -7.80 -26.34 -2.49
CA GLU A 44 -6.45 -25.81 -2.64
C GLU A 44 -6.47 -24.45 -3.34
N PHE A 45 -7.30 -24.29 -4.37
CA PHE A 45 -7.46 -23.00 -5.04
C PHE A 45 -8.04 -21.94 -4.07
N ARG A 46 -9.05 -22.30 -3.26
CA ARG A 46 -9.63 -21.39 -2.27
C ARG A 46 -8.63 -20.88 -1.22
N ARG A 47 -7.53 -21.58 -0.97
CA ARG A 47 -6.43 -21.12 -0.10
C ARG A 47 -5.58 -20.02 -0.73
N ARG A 48 -5.63 -19.80 -2.06
CA ARG A 48 -4.79 -18.85 -2.79
C ARG A 48 -5.33 -17.41 -2.69
N ARG A 49 -5.12 -16.77 -1.55
CA ARG A 49 -5.58 -15.40 -1.26
C ARG A 49 -5.27 -14.41 -2.38
N VAL A 50 -4.05 -14.43 -2.90
CA VAL A 50 -3.57 -13.46 -3.91
C VAL A 50 -4.39 -13.53 -5.22
N LEU A 51 -4.89 -14.71 -5.60
CA LEU A 51 -5.71 -14.84 -6.81
C LEU A 51 -7.07 -14.17 -6.64
N TYR A 52 -7.70 -14.33 -5.49
CA TYR A 52 -8.94 -13.62 -5.14
C TYR A 52 -8.76 -12.11 -5.19
N GLU A 53 -7.72 -11.61 -4.51
CA GLU A 53 -7.45 -10.17 -4.45
C GLU A 53 -7.18 -9.57 -5.83
N LYS A 54 -6.32 -10.20 -6.63
CA LYS A 54 -6.01 -9.72 -8.00
C LYS A 54 -7.23 -9.76 -8.91
N THR A 55 -8.07 -10.80 -8.81
CA THR A 55 -9.28 -10.92 -9.66
C THR A 55 -10.29 -9.85 -9.30
N VAL A 56 -10.64 -9.69 -8.01
CA VAL A 56 -11.58 -8.66 -7.56
C VAL A 56 -11.05 -7.26 -7.87
N GLN A 57 -9.75 -7.00 -7.63
CA GLN A 57 -9.13 -5.72 -7.91
C GLN A 57 -9.18 -5.37 -9.40
N ARG A 58 -8.96 -6.36 -10.28
CA ARG A 58 -9.08 -6.19 -11.73
C ARG A 58 -10.51 -5.87 -12.16
N LEU A 59 -11.50 -6.61 -11.64
CA LEU A 59 -12.91 -6.36 -11.92
C LEU A 59 -13.34 -4.96 -11.42
N ALA A 60 -12.91 -4.57 -10.21
CA ALA A 60 -13.19 -3.25 -9.65
C ALA A 60 -12.57 -2.12 -10.48
N LYS A 61 -11.34 -2.29 -10.96
CA LYS A 61 -10.69 -1.32 -11.86
C LYS A 61 -11.49 -1.08 -13.15
N HIS A 62 -12.14 -2.12 -13.67
CA HIS A 62 -13.02 -2.03 -14.84
C HIS A 62 -14.48 -1.74 -14.49
N ARG A 63 -14.80 -1.39 -13.22
CA ARG A 63 -16.14 -1.08 -12.72
C ARG A 63 -17.18 -2.20 -12.94
N GLN A 64 -16.73 -3.45 -13.00
CA GLN A 64 -17.59 -4.62 -13.22
C GLN A 64 -18.14 -5.16 -11.89
N PHE A 65 -18.96 -4.35 -11.20
CA PHE A 65 -19.46 -4.69 -9.87
C PHE A 65 -20.41 -5.89 -9.88
N ALA A 66 -21.23 -6.03 -10.93
CA ALA A 66 -22.11 -7.21 -11.09
C ALA A 66 -21.31 -8.52 -11.20
N LEU A 67 -20.15 -8.51 -11.87
CA LEU A 67 -19.28 -9.68 -11.95
C LEU A 67 -18.57 -9.97 -10.63
N ILE A 68 -18.29 -8.95 -9.82
CA ILE A 68 -17.74 -9.13 -8.46
C ILE A 68 -18.79 -9.78 -7.58
N GLU A 69 -20.02 -9.27 -7.62
CA GLU A 69 -21.14 -9.84 -6.89
C GLU A 69 -21.37 -11.30 -7.28
N ASP A 70 -21.52 -11.59 -8.57
CA ASP A 70 -21.69 -12.94 -9.10
C ASP A 70 -20.57 -13.90 -8.68
N LEU A 71 -19.33 -13.42 -8.69
CA LEU A 71 -18.16 -14.19 -8.23
C LEU A 71 -18.23 -14.49 -6.74
N LEU A 72 -18.48 -13.48 -5.90
CA LEU A 72 -18.39 -13.62 -4.44
C LEU A 72 -19.64 -14.26 -3.84
N GLU A 73 -20.83 -14.06 -4.44
CA GLU A 73 -22.05 -14.79 -4.07
C GLU A 73 -21.89 -16.31 -4.31
N ASP A 74 -21.32 -16.72 -5.46
CA ASP A 74 -20.98 -18.11 -5.72
C ASP A 74 -20.06 -18.71 -4.62
N GLN A 75 -19.14 -17.92 -4.08
CA GLN A 75 -18.20 -18.38 -3.06
C GLN A 75 -18.86 -18.55 -1.67
N LYS A 76 -20.05 -18.00 -1.43
CA LYS A 76 -20.76 -18.16 -0.15
C LYS A 76 -21.06 -19.62 0.17
N GLN A 77 -21.33 -20.47 -0.83
CA GLN A 77 -21.58 -21.91 -0.65
C GLN A 77 -20.45 -22.63 0.09
N TYR A 78 -19.24 -22.10 0.06
CA TYR A 78 -18.07 -22.69 0.72
C TYR A 78 -17.80 -22.13 2.12
N VAL A 79 -18.54 -21.13 2.60
CA VAL A 79 -18.30 -20.46 3.89
C VAL A 79 -18.37 -21.44 5.06
N GLY A 80 -19.42 -22.25 5.13
CA GLY A 80 -19.61 -23.24 6.21
C GLY A 80 -18.53 -24.32 6.23
N SER A 81 -18.07 -24.77 5.06
CA SER A 81 -17.08 -25.85 4.91
C SER A 81 -15.62 -25.37 4.89
N SER A 82 -15.39 -24.07 4.79
CA SER A 82 -14.03 -23.49 4.73
C SER A 82 -13.58 -22.99 6.10
N SER A 83 -12.32 -22.53 6.20
CA SER A 83 -11.80 -21.92 7.41
C SER A 83 -12.49 -20.57 7.70
N GLU A 84 -12.51 -20.15 8.97
CA GLU A 84 -12.98 -18.85 9.42
C GLU A 84 -12.39 -17.68 8.60
N LYS A 85 -11.08 -17.77 8.30
CA LYS A 85 -10.36 -16.79 7.47
C LYS A 85 -10.92 -16.65 6.05
N PHE A 86 -11.67 -17.64 5.56
CA PHE A 86 -12.25 -17.56 4.23
C PHE A 86 -13.45 -16.59 4.19
N ALA A 87 -14.36 -16.69 5.16
CA ALA A 87 -15.49 -15.75 5.27
C ALA A 87 -15.00 -14.30 5.48
N ALA A 88 -14.06 -14.10 6.40
CA ALA A 88 -13.46 -12.78 6.63
C ALA A 88 -12.80 -12.21 5.35
N ARG A 89 -12.20 -13.08 4.53
CA ARG A 89 -11.66 -12.69 3.23
C ARG A 89 -12.74 -12.20 2.27
N LEU A 90 -13.86 -12.91 2.15
CA LEU A 90 -14.95 -12.49 1.26
C LEU A 90 -15.52 -11.13 1.69
N ILE A 91 -15.73 -10.91 3.00
CA ILE A 91 -16.13 -9.61 3.55
C ILE A 91 -15.12 -8.51 3.15
N SER A 92 -13.83 -8.78 3.35
CA SER A 92 -12.76 -7.83 3.00
C SER A 92 -12.69 -7.54 1.49
N LEU A 93 -12.99 -8.53 0.63
CA LEU A 93 -12.98 -8.36 -0.83
C LEU A 93 -14.12 -7.47 -1.30
N TYR A 94 -15.33 -7.63 -0.75
CA TYR A 94 -16.42 -6.69 -1.00
C TYR A 94 -16.04 -5.26 -0.60
N GLY A 95 -15.42 -5.09 0.59
CA GLY A 95 -14.92 -3.78 1.03
C GLY A 95 -13.90 -3.16 0.09
N LYS A 96 -12.90 -3.95 -0.36
CA LYS A 96 -11.90 -3.49 -1.33
C LYS A 96 -12.48 -3.09 -2.69
N ALA A 97 -13.63 -3.67 -3.05
CA ALA A 97 -14.40 -3.30 -4.23
C ALA A 97 -15.32 -2.08 -4.00
N GLY A 98 -15.38 -1.53 -2.79
CA GLY A 98 -16.30 -0.43 -2.45
C GLY A 98 -17.75 -0.87 -2.23
N MET A 99 -18.00 -2.17 -2.08
CA MET A 99 -19.32 -2.80 -1.96
C MET A 99 -19.66 -3.10 -0.50
N PHE A 100 -19.70 -2.08 0.35
CA PHE A 100 -19.92 -2.24 1.80
C PHE A 100 -21.22 -2.96 2.15
N GLU A 101 -22.32 -2.65 1.47
CA GLU A 101 -23.64 -3.25 1.77
C GLU A 101 -23.62 -4.77 1.55
N HIS A 102 -22.90 -5.27 0.55
CA HIS A 102 -22.66 -6.70 0.32
C HIS A 102 -21.78 -7.33 1.41
N ALA A 103 -20.76 -6.59 1.86
CA ALA A 103 -19.91 -7.03 2.98
C ALA A 103 -20.74 -7.18 4.26
N GLN A 104 -21.61 -6.22 4.55
CA GLN A 104 -22.52 -6.26 5.70
C GLN A 104 -23.53 -7.38 5.57
N LYS A 105 -24.16 -7.53 4.39
CA LYS A 105 -25.11 -8.63 4.11
C LYS A 105 -24.48 -9.99 4.37
N LEU A 106 -23.26 -10.22 3.84
CA LEU A 106 -22.56 -11.48 4.09
C LEU A 106 -22.27 -11.70 5.59
N PHE A 107 -21.85 -10.65 6.31
CA PHE A 107 -21.64 -10.73 7.76
C PHE A 107 -22.95 -11.09 8.50
N ASP A 108 -24.07 -10.53 8.08
CA ASP A 108 -25.38 -10.81 8.69
C ASP A 108 -25.92 -12.21 8.36
N GLU A 109 -25.62 -12.73 7.17
CA GLU A 109 -26.02 -14.07 6.70
C GLU A 109 -25.13 -15.21 7.26
N MET A 110 -23.99 -14.94 7.90
CA MET A 110 -23.04 -15.96 8.34
C MET A 110 -23.68 -17.10 9.17
N PRO A 111 -24.58 -16.84 10.14
CA PRO A 111 -25.23 -17.94 10.87
C PRO A 111 -26.02 -18.89 9.98
N SER A 112 -26.72 -18.37 8.96
CA SER A 112 -27.46 -19.19 7.98
C SER A 112 -26.53 -20.00 7.07
N LEU A 113 -25.28 -19.59 6.96
CA LEU A 113 -24.23 -20.30 6.24
C LEU A 113 -23.44 -21.29 7.13
N ASN A 114 -23.98 -21.64 8.30
CA ASN A 114 -23.33 -22.50 9.30
C ASN A 114 -21.96 -21.99 9.75
N ARG A 115 -21.85 -20.68 9.98
CA ARG A 115 -20.65 -20.03 10.45
C ARG A 115 -20.95 -18.97 11.50
N ASP A 116 -20.45 -19.16 12.71
CA ASP A 116 -20.56 -18.17 13.76
C ASP A 116 -19.74 -16.91 13.43
N ARG A 117 -20.24 -15.78 13.91
CA ARG A 117 -19.51 -14.52 13.83
C ARG A 117 -18.42 -14.49 14.90
N SER A 118 -17.28 -13.92 14.56
CA SER A 118 -16.12 -13.79 15.47
C SER A 118 -15.49 -12.41 15.36
N PRO A 119 -14.57 -12.04 16.27
CA PRO A 119 -13.79 -10.80 16.16
C PRO A 119 -13.10 -10.64 14.80
N LEU A 120 -12.63 -11.74 14.20
CA LEU A 120 -12.00 -11.72 12.86
C LEU A 120 -12.97 -11.22 11.79
N HIS A 121 -14.23 -11.62 11.85
CA HIS A 121 -15.26 -11.20 10.88
C HIS A 121 -15.68 -9.75 11.13
N LEU A 122 -15.77 -9.33 12.42
CA LEU A 122 -16.02 -7.96 12.79
C LEU A 122 -14.90 -7.04 12.27
N ASN A 123 -13.65 -7.42 12.46
CA ASN A 123 -12.49 -6.68 11.95
C ASN A 123 -12.50 -6.58 10.41
N ALA A 124 -12.92 -7.64 9.72
CA ALA A 124 -13.10 -7.62 8.27
C ALA A 124 -14.22 -6.67 7.84
N LEU A 125 -15.34 -6.62 8.59
CA LEU A 125 -16.45 -5.70 8.31
C LEU A 125 -16.06 -4.24 8.56
N LEU A 126 -15.39 -3.95 9.67
CA LEU A 126 -14.82 -2.61 9.96
C LEU A 126 -13.86 -2.16 8.87
N ALA A 127 -12.94 -3.04 8.45
CA ALA A 127 -12.03 -2.76 7.36
C ALA A 127 -12.78 -2.53 6.03
N ALA A 128 -13.84 -3.29 5.75
CA ALA A 128 -14.68 -3.10 4.56
C ALA A 128 -15.40 -1.74 4.59
N CYS A 129 -15.89 -1.33 5.75
CA CYS A 129 -16.50 -0.02 5.98
C CYS A 129 -15.52 1.12 5.63
N ILE A 130 -14.30 1.04 6.14
CA ILE A 130 -13.22 2.00 5.90
C ILE A 130 -12.83 2.04 4.42
N CYS A 131 -12.59 0.87 3.80
CA CYS A 131 -12.23 0.78 2.39
C CYS A 131 -13.31 1.33 1.45
N SER A 132 -14.57 1.17 1.83
CA SER A 132 -15.72 1.69 1.08
C SER A 132 -16.05 3.15 1.40
N LYS A 133 -15.23 3.83 2.21
CA LYS A 133 -15.42 5.21 2.65
C LYS A 133 -16.76 5.47 3.38
N LYS A 134 -17.33 4.46 4.02
CA LYS A 134 -18.54 4.55 4.86
C LYS A 134 -18.18 4.84 6.31
N LEU A 135 -17.38 5.89 6.49
CA LEU A 135 -16.69 6.17 7.75
C LEU A 135 -17.66 6.57 8.87
N ASP A 136 -18.82 7.12 8.51
CA ASP A 136 -19.95 7.41 9.40
C ASP A 136 -20.50 6.17 10.13
N LYS A 137 -20.32 4.98 9.54
CA LYS A 137 -20.78 3.72 10.11
C LYS A 137 -19.76 3.05 11.04
N VAL A 138 -18.50 3.47 11.01
CA VAL A 138 -17.41 2.81 11.76
C VAL A 138 -17.71 2.80 13.26
N ASP A 139 -18.06 3.95 13.83
CA ASP A 139 -18.35 4.06 15.26
C ASP A 139 -19.56 3.20 15.69
N LYS A 140 -20.65 3.23 14.90
CA LYS A 140 -21.81 2.38 15.16
C LYS A 140 -21.48 0.90 15.15
N ILE A 141 -20.72 0.45 14.13
CA ILE A 141 -20.30 -0.96 14.03
C ILE A 141 -19.42 -1.33 15.21
N PHE A 142 -18.44 -0.49 15.54
CA PHE A 142 -17.51 -0.75 16.63
C PHE A 142 -18.18 -0.76 18.02
N ARG A 143 -19.07 0.19 18.30
CA ARG A 143 -19.70 0.32 19.63
C ARG A 143 -20.89 -0.63 19.84
N LEU A 144 -21.70 -0.86 18.81
CA LEU A 144 -22.96 -1.58 18.97
C LEU A 144 -22.88 -3.09 18.65
N LEU A 145 -22.12 -3.48 17.60
CA LEU A 145 -22.09 -4.88 17.18
C LEU A 145 -21.42 -5.82 18.21
N PRO A 146 -20.28 -5.48 18.82
CA PRO A 146 -19.67 -6.34 19.82
C PRO A 146 -20.61 -6.63 20.99
N GLN A 147 -21.27 -5.60 21.52
CA GLN A 147 -22.22 -5.75 22.64
C GLN A 147 -23.43 -6.61 22.23
N LYS A 148 -24.02 -6.34 21.06
CA LYS A 148 -25.19 -7.07 20.55
C LYS A 148 -24.90 -8.54 20.26
N LEU A 149 -23.68 -8.86 19.84
CA LEU A 149 -23.26 -10.19 19.40
C LEU A 149 -22.38 -10.91 20.43
N LEU A 150 -22.13 -10.31 21.58
CA LEU A 150 -21.24 -10.83 22.65
C LEU A 150 -19.85 -11.20 22.09
N LEU A 151 -19.28 -10.32 21.25
CA LEU A 151 -17.97 -10.49 20.65
C LEU A 151 -16.91 -9.75 21.48
N ASP A 152 -15.83 -10.42 21.79
CA ASP A 152 -14.67 -9.79 22.44
C ASP A 152 -13.95 -8.88 21.43
N VAL A 153 -13.63 -7.68 21.87
CA VAL A 153 -12.86 -6.69 21.10
C VAL A 153 -11.40 -6.84 21.45
N ASP A 154 -10.54 -6.98 20.45
CA ASP A 154 -9.11 -7.15 20.60
C ASP A 154 -8.30 -5.94 20.12
N VAL A 155 -6.99 -5.94 20.33
CA VAL A 155 -6.06 -4.90 19.84
C VAL A 155 -6.20 -4.70 18.34
N CYS A 156 -6.45 -5.76 17.57
CA CYS A 156 -6.63 -5.67 16.12
C CYS A 156 -7.90 -4.90 15.74
N THR A 157 -8.97 -5.05 16.54
CA THR A 157 -10.22 -4.28 16.37
C THR A 157 -9.98 -2.79 16.60
N TYR A 158 -9.34 -2.44 17.74
CA TYR A 158 -8.98 -1.05 18.03
C TYR A 158 -8.08 -0.45 16.96
N ASN A 159 -7.05 -1.17 16.51
CA ASN A 159 -6.15 -0.73 15.44
C ASN A 159 -6.90 -0.45 14.13
N THR A 160 -7.91 -1.26 13.83
CA THR A 160 -8.74 -1.05 12.63
C THR A 160 -9.56 0.23 12.74
N VAL A 161 -10.18 0.49 13.90
CA VAL A 161 -10.99 1.70 14.12
C VAL A 161 -10.11 2.95 14.20
N ILE A 162 -8.99 2.91 14.93
CA ILE A 162 -8.00 4.00 14.97
C ILE A 162 -7.56 4.37 13.56
N LYS A 163 -7.24 3.37 12.74
CA LYS A 163 -6.90 3.61 11.32
C LYS A 163 -8.05 4.28 10.57
N GLY A 164 -9.28 3.89 10.83
CA GLY A 164 -10.47 4.52 10.26
C GLY A 164 -10.55 6.00 10.61
N TYR A 165 -10.44 6.34 11.89
CA TYR A 165 -10.43 7.73 12.36
C TYR A 165 -9.26 8.53 11.77
N CYS A 166 -8.06 7.95 11.73
CA CYS A 166 -6.89 8.58 11.10
C CYS A 166 -7.14 8.91 9.62
N LEU A 167 -7.78 8.01 8.86
CA LEU A 167 -8.13 8.25 7.46
C LEU A 167 -9.22 9.29 7.26
N MET A 168 -10.07 9.52 8.26
CA MET A 168 -11.06 10.60 8.29
C MET A 168 -10.46 11.95 8.67
N GLY A 169 -9.21 11.99 9.16
CA GLY A 169 -8.65 13.16 9.83
C GLY A 169 -9.21 13.41 11.23
N ALA A 170 -9.98 12.47 11.75
CA ALA A 170 -10.59 12.55 13.10
C ALA A 170 -9.57 12.09 14.17
N LEU A 171 -8.53 12.90 14.39
CA LEU A 171 -7.37 12.51 15.20
C LEU A 171 -7.67 12.50 16.70
N ASP A 172 -8.54 13.37 17.20
CA ASP A 172 -8.90 13.39 18.63
C ASP A 172 -9.71 12.14 19.04
N PRO A 173 -10.72 11.67 18.27
CA PRO A 173 -11.31 10.35 18.47
C PRO A 173 -10.29 9.20 18.42
N ALA A 174 -9.29 9.27 17.54
CA ALA A 174 -8.24 8.25 17.49
C ALA A 174 -7.38 8.19 18.77
N LEU A 175 -7.04 9.35 19.35
CA LEU A 175 -6.36 9.44 20.65
C LEU A 175 -7.24 8.92 21.79
N SER A 176 -8.52 9.28 21.81
CA SER A 176 -9.46 8.80 22.82
C SER A 176 -9.55 7.27 22.85
N LEU A 177 -9.43 6.61 21.68
CA LEU A 177 -9.37 5.15 21.59
C LEU A 177 -8.04 4.59 22.13
N LEU A 178 -6.93 5.28 21.93
CA LEU A 178 -5.65 4.89 22.53
C LEU A 178 -5.76 4.90 24.06
N ASP A 179 -6.31 5.96 24.65
CA ASP A 179 -6.55 6.07 26.10
C ASP A 179 -7.52 4.98 26.60
N GLU A 180 -8.55 4.64 25.81
CA GLU A 180 -9.49 3.57 26.12
C GLU A 180 -8.81 2.21 26.16
N MET A 181 -7.95 1.91 25.17
CA MET A 181 -7.15 0.68 25.14
C MET A 181 -6.30 0.54 26.40
N GLU A 182 -5.63 1.61 26.82
CA GLU A 182 -4.78 1.60 28.02
C GLU A 182 -5.60 1.37 29.30
N LYS A 183 -6.76 2.02 29.44
CA LYS A 183 -7.67 1.83 30.56
C LYS A 183 -8.21 0.41 30.68
N LEU A 184 -8.39 -0.27 29.53
CA LEU A 184 -8.83 -1.66 29.49
C LEU A 184 -7.68 -2.67 29.65
N GLY A 185 -6.45 -2.19 29.89
CA GLY A 185 -5.27 -3.05 29.99
C GLY A 185 -4.79 -3.64 28.66
N MET A 186 -5.39 -3.23 27.55
CA MET A 186 -4.96 -3.57 26.19
C MET A 186 -3.92 -2.55 25.75
N GLY A 187 -2.65 -2.77 26.04
CA GLY A 187 -1.60 -1.85 25.62
C GLY A 187 -1.55 -1.70 24.07
N PRO A 188 -1.27 -0.48 23.56
CA PRO A 188 -1.06 -0.29 22.13
C PRO A 188 0.15 -1.10 21.67
N ASP A 189 0.09 -1.58 20.42
CA ASP A 189 1.22 -2.21 19.75
C ASP A 189 1.94 -1.23 18.80
N LEU A 190 3.03 -1.69 18.19
CA LEU A 190 3.80 -0.88 17.24
C LEU A 190 2.96 -0.44 16.02
N ILE A 191 1.94 -1.21 15.64
CA ILE A 191 1.03 -0.87 14.52
C ILE A 191 0.13 0.29 14.91
N THR A 192 -0.42 0.27 16.15
CA THR A 192 -1.21 1.35 16.72
C THR A 192 -0.43 2.67 16.68
N LEU A 193 0.77 2.65 17.29
CA LEU A 193 1.58 3.86 17.45
C LEU A 193 2.09 4.39 16.10
N ASN A 194 2.51 3.51 15.18
CA ASN A 194 2.89 3.94 13.83
C ASN A 194 1.72 4.54 13.04
N THR A 195 0.52 4.01 13.22
CA THR A 195 -0.68 4.54 12.54
C THR A 195 -1.01 5.95 13.03
N LEU A 196 -0.94 6.17 14.34
CA LEU A 196 -1.14 7.49 14.95
C LEU A 196 -0.02 8.46 14.55
N LEU A 197 1.24 8.05 14.66
CA LEU A 197 2.40 8.87 14.29
C LEU A 197 2.28 9.38 12.86
N GLU A 198 1.95 8.47 11.91
CA GLU A 198 1.78 8.82 10.50
C GLU A 198 0.60 9.79 10.29
N ALA A 199 -0.49 9.58 11.01
CA ALA A 199 -1.67 10.43 10.89
C ALA A 199 -1.43 11.83 11.46
N PHE A 200 -0.79 11.94 12.63
CA PHE A 200 -0.49 13.25 13.25
C PHE A 200 0.49 14.05 12.40
N HIS A 201 1.63 13.46 12.01
CA HIS A 201 2.60 14.15 11.15
C HIS A 201 2.02 14.49 9.77
N GLY A 202 1.21 13.58 9.20
CA GLY A 202 0.58 13.79 7.88
C GLY A 202 -0.47 14.90 7.86
N ASN A 203 -1.10 15.18 9.01
CA ASN A 203 -2.10 16.25 9.16
C ASN A 203 -1.54 17.55 9.81
N GLY A 204 -0.21 17.66 9.92
CA GLY A 204 0.44 18.88 10.45
C GLY A 204 0.37 19.03 11.99
N ARG A 205 -0.16 18.03 12.71
CA ARG A 205 -0.20 18.01 14.19
C ARG A 205 1.12 17.45 14.73
N PHE A 206 2.20 18.17 14.44
CA PHE A 206 3.56 17.71 14.70
C PHE A 206 3.82 17.42 16.18
N LEU A 207 3.40 18.30 17.09
CA LEU A 207 3.66 18.16 18.53
C LEU A 207 3.00 16.90 19.10
N GLU A 208 1.80 16.56 18.65
CA GLU A 208 1.14 15.32 19.08
C GLU A 208 1.82 14.09 18.46
N GLY A 209 2.30 14.19 17.23
CA GLY A 209 3.13 13.14 16.65
C GLY A 209 4.40 12.87 17.46
N GLU A 210 5.08 13.91 17.95
CA GLU A 210 6.24 13.75 18.83
C GLU A 210 5.86 13.07 20.17
N LYS A 211 4.70 13.37 20.74
CA LYS A 211 4.21 12.66 21.94
C LYS A 211 4.02 11.16 21.69
N ILE A 212 3.53 10.79 20.49
CA ILE A 212 3.41 9.37 20.11
C ILE A 212 4.79 8.72 19.97
N TRP A 213 5.77 9.44 19.42
CA TRP A 213 7.14 8.95 19.34
C TRP A 213 7.73 8.73 20.75
N ASP A 214 7.57 9.69 21.66
CA ASP A 214 8.04 9.57 23.03
C ASP A 214 7.36 8.41 23.76
N LEU A 215 6.07 8.18 23.48
CA LEU A 215 5.34 7.03 24.00
C LEU A 215 5.92 5.70 23.48
N MET A 216 6.30 5.62 22.20
CA MET A 216 6.95 4.43 21.62
C MET A 216 8.27 4.13 22.37
N VAL A 217 9.10 5.14 22.57
CA VAL A 217 10.40 5.02 23.24
C VAL A 217 10.20 4.64 24.71
N SER A 218 9.30 5.31 25.43
CA SER A 218 9.03 5.03 26.86
C SER A 218 8.50 3.62 27.12
N LYS A 219 7.70 3.10 26.18
CA LYS A 219 7.21 1.71 26.23
C LYS A 219 8.24 0.69 25.70
N LYS A 220 9.47 1.13 25.40
CA LYS A 220 10.57 0.28 24.88
C LYS A 220 10.23 -0.44 23.57
N PHE A 221 9.37 0.12 22.75
CA PHE A 221 9.22 -0.36 21.39
C PHE A 221 10.43 0.08 20.57
N SER A 222 11.02 -0.83 19.81
CA SER A 222 12.06 -0.49 18.84
C SER A 222 11.39 0.13 17.61
N PRO A 223 11.57 1.45 17.35
CA PRO A 223 10.98 2.07 16.16
C PRO A 223 11.49 1.38 14.90
N SER A 224 10.60 1.16 13.96
CA SER A 224 10.93 0.55 12.67
C SER A 224 11.41 1.62 11.68
N ILE A 225 11.98 1.20 10.54
CA ILE A 225 12.30 2.10 9.43
C ILE A 225 11.09 2.97 9.02
N ARG A 226 9.87 2.42 9.11
CA ARG A 226 8.64 3.17 8.83
C ARG A 226 8.43 4.30 9.84
N SER A 227 8.67 4.04 11.12
CA SER A 227 8.57 5.05 12.19
C SER A 227 9.56 6.19 11.95
N TYR A 228 10.82 5.84 11.65
CA TYR A 228 11.88 6.81 11.32
C TYR A 228 11.50 7.65 10.09
N ASN A 229 11.11 7.01 9.00
CA ASN A 229 10.72 7.71 7.77
C ASN A 229 9.53 8.66 7.99
N THR A 230 8.58 8.27 8.83
CA THR A 230 7.44 9.11 9.17
C THR A 230 7.87 10.34 9.97
N ARG A 231 8.70 10.16 10.98
CA ARG A 231 9.21 11.27 11.82
C ARG A 231 10.12 12.20 11.02
N ILE A 232 11.01 11.67 10.16
CA ILE A 232 11.84 12.48 9.24
C ILE A 232 10.96 13.38 8.39
N ARG A 233 9.91 12.84 7.77
CA ARG A 233 8.96 13.65 6.98
C ARG A 233 8.25 14.70 7.82
N GLY A 234 7.87 14.36 9.05
CA GLY A 234 7.29 15.30 10.01
C GLY A 234 8.24 16.46 10.32
N LEU A 235 9.49 16.17 10.65
CA LEU A 235 10.52 17.19 10.92
C LEU A 235 10.76 18.09 9.71
N LEU A 236 10.89 17.49 8.51
CA LEU A 236 11.05 18.24 7.26
C LEU A 236 9.84 19.14 6.95
N SER A 237 8.63 18.68 7.26
CA SER A 237 7.42 19.51 7.08
C SER A 237 7.40 20.76 7.97
N GLN A 238 8.12 20.71 9.09
CA GLN A 238 8.31 21.84 10.00
C GLN A 238 9.62 22.61 9.71
N SER A 239 10.26 22.36 8.58
CA SER A 239 11.56 22.94 8.22
C SER A 239 12.67 22.67 9.25
N ARG A 240 12.51 21.65 10.11
CA ARG A 240 13.52 21.19 11.09
C ARG A 240 14.53 20.24 10.45
N VAL A 241 15.26 20.76 9.44
CA VAL A 241 16.14 19.95 8.59
C VAL A 241 17.29 19.34 9.40
N THR A 242 17.90 20.11 10.29
CA THR A 242 19.03 19.67 11.14
C THR A 242 18.62 18.48 12.01
N ASP A 243 17.42 18.52 12.58
CA ASP A 243 16.93 17.43 13.42
C ASP A 243 16.59 16.19 12.59
N ALA A 244 16.04 16.40 11.38
CA ALA A 244 15.77 15.32 10.43
C ALA A 244 17.06 14.62 9.99
N VAL A 245 18.13 15.37 9.73
CA VAL A 245 19.46 14.82 9.36
C VAL A 245 20.04 14.04 10.54
N LYS A 246 20.02 14.59 11.76
CA LYS A 246 20.46 13.87 12.95
C LYS A 246 19.73 12.53 13.10
N LEU A 247 18.41 12.56 13.02
CA LEU A 247 17.59 11.35 13.12
C LEU A 247 17.94 10.31 12.03
N PHE A 248 18.23 10.77 10.82
CA PHE A 248 18.67 9.90 9.72
C PHE A 248 20.05 9.28 9.99
N ASP A 249 20.97 10.07 10.52
CA ASP A 249 22.36 9.63 10.81
C ASP A 249 22.41 8.72 12.06
N GLU A 250 21.41 8.78 12.97
CA GLU A 250 21.23 7.87 14.11
C GLU A 250 20.70 6.48 13.72
N MET A 251 20.02 6.34 12.55
CA MET A 251 19.42 5.06 12.14
C MET A 251 20.38 3.87 12.14
N PRO A 252 21.64 3.98 11.64
CA PRO A 252 22.60 2.87 11.66
C PRO A 252 22.97 2.40 13.05
N ASP A 253 23.07 3.31 14.03
CA ASP A 253 23.40 2.99 15.42
C ASP A 253 22.31 2.15 16.07
N GLU A 254 21.06 2.34 15.63
CA GLU A 254 19.90 1.55 16.02
C GLU A 254 19.73 0.26 15.17
N GLY A 255 20.69 -0.05 14.30
CA GLY A 255 20.67 -1.22 13.41
C GLY A 255 19.67 -1.09 12.26
N ILE A 256 19.20 0.11 11.94
CA ILE A 256 18.22 0.38 10.90
C ILE A 256 18.94 0.88 9.64
N LYS A 257 18.80 0.15 8.54
CA LYS A 257 19.35 0.59 7.25
C LYS A 257 18.32 1.49 6.53
N ALA A 258 18.76 2.71 6.18
CA ALA A 258 17.95 3.62 5.37
C ALA A 258 17.56 2.98 4.03
N ASP A 259 16.35 3.24 3.56
CA ASP A 259 15.80 2.78 2.29
C ASP A 259 15.55 3.95 1.32
N THR A 260 15.07 3.63 0.12
CA THR A 260 14.72 4.65 -0.87
C THR A 260 13.73 5.69 -0.35
N TYR A 261 12.79 5.30 0.55
CA TYR A 261 11.83 6.22 1.15
C TYR A 261 12.50 7.22 2.10
N SER A 262 13.53 6.77 2.84
CA SER A 262 14.32 7.64 3.72
C SER A 262 14.98 8.77 2.94
N PHE A 263 15.66 8.42 1.84
CA PHE A 263 16.33 9.40 0.97
C PHE A 263 15.34 10.28 0.23
N ASN A 264 14.24 9.72 -0.28
CA ASN A 264 13.22 10.49 -0.99
C ASN A 264 12.57 11.56 -0.12
N ALA A 265 12.49 11.37 1.20
CA ALA A 265 11.97 12.41 2.09
C ALA A 265 12.78 13.70 1.97
N PHE A 266 14.12 13.59 1.98
CA PHE A 266 15.02 14.74 1.83
C PHE A 266 15.05 15.28 0.39
N ILE A 267 15.12 14.39 -0.61
CA ILE A 267 15.13 14.80 -2.03
C ILE A 267 13.87 15.61 -2.35
N VAL A 268 12.69 15.10 -1.98
CA VAL A 268 11.42 15.79 -2.24
C VAL A 268 11.35 17.13 -1.48
N TRP A 269 11.86 17.17 -0.24
CA TRP A 269 11.90 18.39 0.53
C TRP A 269 12.81 19.44 -0.12
N CYS A 270 14.05 19.07 -0.50
CA CYS A 270 14.98 19.96 -1.20
C CYS A 270 14.37 20.47 -2.52
N CYS A 271 13.76 19.57 -3.31
CA CYS A 271 13.13 19.98 -4.57
C CYS A 271 11.99 20.99 -4.37
N ARG A 272 11.16 20.81 -3.35
CA ARG A 272 10.07 21.75 -3.05
C ARG A 272 10.55 23.13 -2.57
N ASN A 273 11.75 23.17 -2.01
CA ASN A 273 12.35 24.42 -1.51
C ASN A 273 13.37 25.03 -2.51
N GLY A 274 13.50 24.50 -3.73
CA GLY A 274 14.42 25.00 -4.73
C GLY A 274 15.90 24.72 -4.43
N ASP A 275 16.21 23.85 -3.45
CA ASP A 275 17.58 23.51 -3.08
C ASP A 275 18.14 22.42 -4.01
N LEU A 276 18.65 22.82 -5.16
CA LEU A 276 19.26 21.92 -6.13
C LEU A 276 20.48 21.19 -5.57
N MET A 277 21.32 21.88 -4.80
CA MET A 277 22.56 21.29 -4.27
C MET A 277 22.24 20.22 -3.23
N GLY A 278 21.32 20.50 -2.32
CA GLY A 278 20.83 19.51 -1.35
C GLY A 278 20.15 18.32 -2.04
N ALA A 279 19.29 18.56 -3.03
CA ALA A 279 18.63 17.51 -3.79
C ALA A 279 19.62 16.56 -4.49
N LYS A 280 20.66 17.11 -5.13
CA LYS A 280 21.74 16.32 -5.75
C LYS A 280 22.55 15.54 -4.72
N ASN A 281 22.90 16.17 -3.61
CA ASN A 281 23.65 15.50 -2.53
C ASN A 281 22.89 14.28 -2.01
N TRP A 282 21.62 14.43 -1.69
CA TRP A 282 20.78 13.32 -1.23
C TRP A 282 20.58 12.26 -2.30
N TYR A 283 20.47 12.64 -3.57
CA TYR A 283 20.42 11.71 -4.70
C TYR A 283 21.70 10.88 -4.81
N HIS A 284 22.89 11.51 -4.67
CA HIS A 284 24.17 10.80 -4.67
C HIS A 284 24.26 9.84 -3.49
N ARG A 285 23.94 10.29 -2.27
CA ARG A 285 23.87 9.42 -1.08
C ARG A 285 22.96 8.20 -1.28
N LEU A 286 21.78 8.39 -1.92
CA LEU A 286 20.88 7.30 -2.27
C LEU A 286 21.55 6.27 -3.21
N VAL A 287 22.20 6.74 -4.27
CA VAL A 287 22.90 5.88 -5.24
C VAL A 287 24.07 5.15 -4.58
N ASP A 288 24.89 5.84 -3.81
CA ASP A 288 26.06 5.30 -3.13
C ASP A 288 25.68 4.26 -2.05
N SER A 289 24.53 4.42 -1.42
CA SER A 289 23.98 3.42 -0.47
C SER A 289 23.51 2.12 -1.13
N GLY A 290 23.50 2.05 -2.47
CA GLY A 290 22.97 0.92 -3.25
C GLY A 290 21.45 0.86 -3.29
N CYS A 291 20.75 1.91 -2.84
CA CYS A 291 19.29 1.98 -2.93
C CYS A 291 18.83 2.18 -4.38
N VAL A 292 17.64 1.65 -4.67
CA VAL A 292 17.08 1.73 -6.03
C VAL A 292 16.41 3.10 -6.22
N VAL A 293 16.86 3.84 -7.22
CA VAL A 293 16.16 5.05 -7.69
C VAL A 293 14.79 4.64 -8.20
N ASP A 294 13.74 5.21 -7.63
CA ASP A 294 12.35 4.93 -7.95
C ASP A 294 11.64 6.09 -8.69
N ARG A 295 10.36 5.90 -8.98
CA ARG A 295 9.55 6.92 -9.64
C ARG A 295 9.50 8.23 -8.85
N VAL A 296 9.40 8.17 -7.51
CA VAL A 296 9.30 9.36 -6.66
C VAL A 296 10.56 10.20 -6.76
N THR A 297 11.73 9.53 -6.67
CA THR A 297 13.05 10.19 -6.84
C THR A 297 13.11 10.98 -8.14
N VAL A 298 12.78 10.31 -9.26
CA VAL A 298 12.92 10.91 -10.59
C VAL A 298 11.89 12.01 -10.83
N SER A 299 10.63 11.78 -10.45
CA SER A 299 9.56 12.77 -10.62
C SER A 299 9.77 14.03 -9.79
N ALA A 300 10.49 13.95 -8.66
CA ALA A 300 10.81 15.12 -7.86
C ALA A 300 12.00 15.90 -8.44
N LEU A 301 13.04 15.20 -8.89
CA LEU A 301 14.28 15.83 -9.34
C LEU A 301 14.16 16.50 -10.71
N ILE A 302 13.49 15.87 -11.68
CA ILE A 302 13.47 16.33 -13.07
C ILE A 302 13.00 17.78 -13.20
N PRO A 303 11.85 18.22 -12.63
CA PRO A 303 11.41 19.59 -12.76
C PRO A 303 12.46 20.58 -12.25
N LEU A 304 12.98 20.38 -11.06
CA LEU A 304 14.00 21.25 -10.48
C LEU A 304 15.29 21.31 -11.32
N LEU A 305 15.72 20.17 -11.86
CA LEU A 305 16.91 20.12 -12.74
C LEU A 305 16.70 20.92 -14.02
N CYS A 306 15.51 20.85 -14.61
CA CYS A 306 15.14 21.65 -15.77
C CYS A 306 15.16 23.14 -15.42
N GLU A 307 14.44 23.55 -14.38
CA GLU A 307 14.34 24.93 -13.93
C GLU A 307 15.69 25.56 -13.58
N MET A 308 16.63 24.76 -13.06
CA MET A 308 17.97 25.21 -12.67
C MET A 308 19.05 24.98 -13.74
N GLY A 309 18.66 24.55 -14.94
CA GLY A 309 19.56 24.43 -16.10
C GLY A 309 20.48 23.20 -16.10
N ASP A 310 20.26 22.20 -15.23
CA ASP A 310 21.04 20.95 -15.28
C ASP A 310 20.39 19.93 -16.23
N PHE A 311 20.36 20.32 -17.50
CA PHE A 311 19.75 19.54 -18.56
C PHE A 311 20.39 18.16 -18.75
N ALA A 312 21.72 18.07 -18.50
CA ALA A 312 22.46 16.82 -18.65
C ALA A 312 22.01 15.75 -17.64
N LEU A 313 21.78 16.13 -16.39
CA LEU A 313 21.30 15.21 -15.37
C LEU A 313 19.81 14.91 -15.58
N ALA A 314 18.99 15.91 -15.93
CA ALA A 314 17.56 15.73 -16.24
C ALA A 314 17.38 14.73 -17.39
N HIS A 315 18.10 14.88 -18.50
CA HIS A 315 18.10 13.97 -19.63
C HIS A 315 18.46 12.54 -19.22
N ARG A 316 19.60 12.35 -18.52
CA ARG A 316 20.03 11.03 -18.04
C ARG A 316 18.99 10.36 -17.14
N LEU A 317 18.31 11.13 -16.29
CA LEU A 317 17.24 10.59 -15.43
C LEU A 317 16.02 10.17 -16.24
N CYS A 318 15.62 10.90 -17.28
CA CYS A 318 14.54 10.53 -18.18
C CYS A 318 14.83 9.21 -18.88
N ILE A 319 16.01 9.08 -19.52
CA ILE A 319 16.42 7.84 -20.20
C ILE A 319 16.45 6.66 -19.21
N LYS A 320 17.11 6.85 -18.04
CA LYS A 320 17.19 5.80 -17.00
C LYS A 320 15.83 5.39 -16.47
N ALA A 321 14.87 6.31 -16.37
CA ALA A 321 13.51 6.01 -15.93
C ALA A 321 12.75 5.20 -16.96
N MET A 322 12.90 5.52 -18.24
CA MET A 322 12.32 4.76 -19.33
C MET A 322 12.92 3.34 -19.41
N ASP A 323 14.23 3.19 -19.30
CA ASP A 323 14.94 1.89 -19.28
C ASP A 323 14.42 0.98 -18.15
N LYS A 324 14.34 1.53 -16.95
CA LYS A 324 13.89 0.81 -15.77
C LYS A 324 12.36 0.64 -15.71
N LYS A 325 11.63 1.14 -16.71
CA LYS A 325 10.15 1.13 -16.76
C LYS A 325 9.52 1.70 -15.48
N LEU A 326 10.05 2.83 -15.00
CA LEU A 326 9.56 3.48 -13.79
C LEU A 326 8.20 4.18 -13.99
N PHE A 327 7.59 4.04 -15.17
CA PHE A 327 6.27 4.59 -15.52
C PHE A 327 6.13 6.07 -15.15
N LEU A 328 7.08 6.91 -15.58
CA LEU A 328 6.87 8.36 -15.59
C LEU A 328 5.64 8.65 -16.46
N GLY A 329 4.77 9.53 -16.00
CA GLY A 329 3.63 9.95 -16.81
C GLY A 329 4.09 10.56 -18.13
N THR A 330 3.34 10.33 -19.21
CA THR A 330 3.59 10.96 -20.51
C THR A 330 3.66 12.48 -20.34
N ASP A 331 2.78 13.07 -19.53
CA ASP A 331 2.76 14.49 -19.22
C ASP A 331 4.08 15.00 -18.63
N THR A 332 4.71 14.21 -17.74
CA THR A 332 6.00 14.60 -17.14
C THR A 332 7.13 14.58 -18.17
N LEU A 333 7.15 13.58 -19.04
CA LEU A 333 8.17 13.49 -20.08
C LEU A 333 7.94 14.54 -21.17
N GLN A 334 6.69 14.81 -21.54
CA GLN A 334 6.36 15.87 -22.48
C GLN A 334 6.75 17.24 -21.94
N TYR A 335 6.48 17.52 -20.65
CA TYR A 335 6.95 18.74 -20.01
C TYR A 335 8.48 18.93 -20.16
N VAL A 336 9.27 17.86 -19.99
CA VAL A 336 10.73 17.95 -20.16
C VAL A 336 11.12 18.22 -21.61
N VAL A 337 10.46 17.58 -22.56
CA VAL A 337 10.68 17.79 -24.00
C VAL A 337 10.38 19.25 -24.38
N ASP A 338 9.23 19.76 -23.96
CA ASP A 338 8.81 21.13 -24.25
C ASP A 338 9.77 22.15 -23.60
N PHE A 339 10.17 21.89 -22.36
CA PHE A 339 11.12 22.73 -21.63
C PHE A 339 12.51 22.74 -22.32
N PHE A 340 13.00 21.59 -22.78
CA PHE A 340 14.28 21.51 -23.49
C PHE A 340 14.23 22.25 -24.81
N ILE A 341 13.11 22.24 -25.52
CA ILE A 341 12.93 23.00 -26.76
C ILE A 341 12.92 24.49 -26.45
N TRP A 342 12.19 24.94 -25.44
CA TRP A 342 12.16 26.33 -25.00
C TRP A 342 13.55 26.86 -24.64
N GLU A 343 14.38 26.03 -23.98
CA GLU A 343 15.77 26.34 -23.64
C GLU A 343 16.77 26.08 -24.77
N SER A 344 16.30 25.88 -26.00
CA SER A 344 17.13 25.60 -27.19
C SER A 344 18.01 24.36 -27.07
N LYS A 345 17.61 23.36 -26.26
CA LYS A 345 18.30 22.06 -26.09
C LYS A 345 17.66 21.00 -26.98
N ILE A 346 17.50 21.31 -28.28
CA ILE A 346 16.71 20.54 -29.25
C ILE A 346 17.22 19.10 -29.36
N GLU A 347 18.52 18.87 -29.34
CA GLU A 347 19.09 17.51 -29.50
C GLU A 347 18.70 16.61 -28.30
N LEU A 348 18.77 17.12 -27.07
CA LEU A 348 18.35 16.37 -25.88
C LEU A 348 16.84 16.03 -25.91
N ALA A 349 16.03 16.97 -26.40
CA ALA A 349 14.59 16.75 -26.59
C ALA A 349 14.31 15.64 -27.61
N LYS A 350 15.00 15.67 -28.76
CA LYS A 350 14.90 14.64 -29.81
C LYS A 350 15.26 13.26 -29.27
N GLU A 351 16.37 13.14 -28.54
CA GLU A 351 16.79 11.87 -27.96
C GLU A 351 15.74 11.28 -27.01
N ILE A 352 15.10 12.10 -26.17
CA ILE A 352 14.01 11.62 -25.29
C ILE A 352 12.82 11.10 -26.10
N VAL A 353 12.41 11.84 -27.14
CA VAL A 353 11.26 11.45 -28.00
C VAL A 353 11.58 10.18 -28.78
N GLU A 354 12.76 10.09 -29.41
CA GLU A 354 13.17 8.90 -30.15
C GLU A 354 13.24 7.68 -29.25
N TYR A 355 13.84 7.85 -28.04
CA TYR A 355 13.92 6.78 -27.07
C TYR A 355 12.52 6.34 -26.57
N GLY A 356 11.62 7.28 -26.32
CA GLY A 356 10.24 7.01 -25.94
C GLY A 356 9.49 6.24 -27.03
N LYS A 357 9.63 6.64 -28.31
CA LYS A 357 9.04 5.94 -29.47
C LYS A 357 9.59 4.52 -29.65
N ALA A 358 10.88 4.30 -29.40
CA ALA A 358 11.52 2.99 -29.47
C ALA A 358 10.98 1.99 -28.41
N GLN A 359 10.44 2.48 -27.28
CA GLN A 359 9.84 1.68 -26.21
C GLN A 359 8.42 1.15 -26.53
N LYS A 360 8.09 0.88 -27.79
CA LYS A 360 6.84 0.25 -28.25
C LYS A 360 5.56 0.91 -27.74
N LYS A 361 5.31 2.16 -28.12
CA LYS A 361 4.05 2.91 -27.80
C LYS A 361 3.73 3.08 -26.31
N LEU A 362 4.74 2.97 -25.44
CA LEU A 362 4.53 3.19 -24.00
C LEU A 362 4.37 4.69 -23.70
N TYR A 363 5.02 5.54 -24.51
CA TYR A 363 5.01 7.00 -24.39
C TYR A 363 4.70 7.60 -25.77
N ASP A 364 3.62 8.38 -25.82
CA ASP A 364 3.23 9.15 -27.02
C ASP A 364 3.80 10.58 -26.81
N LEU A 365 5.06 10.76 -27.21
CA LEU A 365 5.78 12.01 -27.10
C LEU A 365 5.85 12.71 -28.46
N GLU A 366 5.56 13.99 -28.49
CA GLU A 366 5.61 14.83 -29.67
C GLU A 366 6.71 15.90 -29.55
N LEU A 367 7.38 16.19 -30.67
CA LEU A 367 8.19 17.38 -30.77
C LEU A 367 7.26 18.53 -31.17
N PRO A 368 7.14 19.62 -30.40
CA PRO A 368 6.47 20.81 -30.84
C PRO A 368 7.02 21.24 -32.21
N GLN A 369 6.12 21.56 -33.14
CA GLN A 369 6.54 22.12 -34.43
C GLN A 369 7.22 23.46 -34.14
N ALA A 370 8.47 23.61 -34.62
CA ALA A 370 9.14 24.90 -34.55
C ALA A 370 8.32 25.89 -35.39
N GLU A 371 7.74 26.93 -34.74
CA GLU A 371 7.21 28.09 -35.43
C GLU A 371 8.33 28.91 -36.07
#